data_b08fbb7f8898dc984ccd17ad0107a44e
#
_entry.id   b08fbb7f8898dc984ccd17ad0107a44e
#
_cell.length_a   1.000
_cell.length_b   1.000
_cell.length_c   1.000
_cell.angle_alpha   90.00
_cell.angle_beta   90.00
_cell.angle_gamma   90.00
#
_symmetry.space_group_name_H-M   'P 1'
#
loop_
_entity.id
_entity.type
_entity.pdbx_description
1 polymer ?
#
loop_
_entity_poly.entity_id
_entity_poly.type
_entity_poly.pdbx_seq_one_letter_code
_entity_poly.pdbx_strand_id
1 'polypeptide(L)'
;MRRLKVLFLPHPLEEVNNNWGMDLITAIDPHHDLRIFDSSKASEPQFENIEAVVDMGGNIGKELAQVAASAGVKYLHASTNGLDHVEVSAILESGMTLTHCPGELSSVSLAEGAMMFILMLAHRYGDARENFARGKIFFPMGMEILGRKLAIVGFGNSGQQLAKRAKAFGMEIMGIDVRSIEQEVLDEIQPDFLGGPQDLDRVLSECDFLSVHLHLTDETRHIIDARRIGLMKPSSFVVNVARGG
;
A
#
# COMPACT_ATOMS: atom_id res chain seq x y z
N MET A 1 -30.23 -10.65 -7.22
CA MET A 1 -29.71 -9.32 -6.76
C MET A 1 -30.18 -8.28 -7.77
N ARG A 2 -30.56 -7.06 -7.35
CA ARG A 2 -30.91 -5.97 -8.29
C ARG A 2 -29.67 -5.55 -9.06
N ARG A 3 -29.76 -5.39 -10.38
CA ARG A 3 -28.69 -4.80 -11.18
C ARG A 3 -28.66 -3.28 -10.94
N LEU A 4 -27.48 -2.73 -10.68
CA LEU A 4 -27.22 -1.30 -10.56
C LEU A 4 -26.64 -0.78 -11.88
N LYS A 5 -26.84 0.49 -12.16
CA LYS A 5 -26.13 1.22 -13.21
C LYS A 5 -24.82 1.73 -12.63
N VAL A 6 -23.70 1.17 -13.07
CA VAL A 6 -22.38 1.45 -12.55
C VAL A 6 -21.52 2.15 -13.59
N LEU A 7 -20.84 3.23 -13.18
CA LEU A 7 -19.82 3.89 -13.98
C LEU A 7 -18.44 3.51 -13.43
N PHE A 8 -17.62 2.90 -14.27
CA PHE A 8 -16.23 2.58 -13.95
C PHE A 8 -15.32 3.70 -14.45
N LEU A 9 -14.52 4.29 -13.55
CA LEU A 9 -13.49 5.27 -13.85
C LEU A 9 -12.14 4.55 -13.97
N PRO A 10 -11.59 4.42 -15.19
CA PRO A 10 -10.35 3.71 -15.42
C PRO A 10 -9.15 4.42 -14.76
N HIS A 11 -8.10 3.67 -14.45
CA HIS A 11 -6.85 4.26 -13.99
C HIS A 11 -6.21 5.13 -15.09
N PRO A 12 -5.55 6.26 -14.78
CA PRO A 12 -4.88 7.11 -15.78
C PRO A 12 -3.79 6.40 -16.57
N LEU A 13 -3.14 5.39 -15.98
CA LEU A 13 -2.12 4.58 -16.64
C LEU A 13 -2.76 3.38 -17.35
N GLU A 14 -2.55 3.29 -18.66
CA GLU A 14 -3.12 2.25 -19.52
C GLU A 14 -2.71 0.83 -19.08
N GLU A 15 -1.45 0.65 -18.69
CA GLU A 15 -0.93 -0.64 -18.24
C GLU A 15 -1.67 -1.17 -16.99
N VAL A 16 -2.09 -0.29 -16.10
CA VAL A 16 -2.89 -0.65 -14.92
C VAL A 16 -4.29 -1.08 -15.33
N ASN A 17 -4.90 -0.38 -16.29
CA ASN A 17 -6.21 -0.74 -16.81
C ASN A 17 -6.23 -2.08 -17.54
N ASN A 18 -5.21 -2.34 -18.35
CA ASN A 18 -5.10 -3.58 -19.10
C ASN A 18 -4.93 -4.83 -18.23
N ASN A 19 -4.54 -4.64 -16.98
CA ASN A 19 -4.44 -5.69 -15.97
C ASN A 19 -5.62 -5.61 -14.98
N TRP A 20 -5.47 -4.86 -13.91
CA TRP A 20 -6.45 -4.81 -12.81
C TRP A 20 -7.79 -4.18 -13.21
N GLY A 21 -7.79 -3.21 -14.14
CA GLY A 21 -9.03 -2.63 -14.64
C GLY A 21 -9.91 -3.65 -15.34
N MET A 22 -9.31 -4.50 -16.18
CA MET A 22 -10.03 -5.57 -16.85
C MET A 22 -10.57 -6.63 -15.89
N ASP A 23 -9.84 -6.94 -14.81
CA ASP A 23 -10.32 -7.85 -13.77
C ASP A 23 -11.56 -7.28 -13.06
N LEU A 24 -11.54 -5.98 -12.72
CA LEU A 24 -12.69 -5.30 -12.11
C LEU A 24 -13.90 -5.26 -13.06
N ILE A 25 -13.68 -4.91 -14.33
CA ILE A 25 -14.73 -4.91 -15.35
C ILE A 25 -15.35 -6.30 -15.46
N THR A 26 -14.53 -7.33 -15.56
CA THR A 26 -14.97 -8.73 -15.68
C THR A 26 -15.75 -9.19 -14.44
N ALA A 27 -15.41 -8.67 -13.26
CA ALA A 27 -16.12 -8.98 -12.03
C ALA A 27 -17.46 -8.24 -11.90
N ILE A 28 -17.59 -7.04 -12.45
CA ILE A 28 -18.77 -6.18 -12.28
C ILE A 28 -19.82 -6.42 -13.37
N ASP A 29 -19.40 -6.50 -14.64
CA ASP A 29 -20.29 -6.53 -15.81
C ASP A 29 -21.34 -7.64 -15.80
N PRO A 30 -21.05 -8.89 -15.36
CA PRO A 30 -22.07 -9.93 -15.31
C PRO A 30 -23.22 -9.64 -14.33
N HIS A 31 -22.97 -8.78 -13.32
CA HIS A 31 -23.90 -8.52 -12.22
C HIS A 31 -24.59 -7.18 -12.27
N HIS A 32 -24.03 -6.21 -13.02
CA HIS A 32 -24.47 -4.81 -13.07
C HIS A 32 -24.48 -4.28 -14.51
N ASP A 33 -25.17 -3.17 -14.75
CA ASP A 33 -25.14 -2.46 -16.04
C ASP A 33 -23.94 -1.51 -16.02
N LEU A 34 -22.81 -1.97 -16.56
CA LEU A 34 -21.54 -1.27 -16.51
C LEU A 34 -21.36 -0.32 -17.69
N ARG A 35 -20.94 0.91 -17.41
CA ARG A 35 -20.39 1.87 -18.38
C ARG A 35 -18.96 2.21 -18.00
N ILE A 36 -18.13 2.48 -18.98
CA ILE A 36 -16.75 2.93 -18.77
C ILE A 36 -16.70 4.43 -19.04
N PHE A 37 -16.13 5.17 -18.09
CA PHE A 37 -15.94 6.63 -18.22
C PHE A 37 -14.88 6.93 -19.28
N ASP A 38 -15.20 7.88 -20.16
CA ASP A 38 -14.32 8.37 -21.21
C ASP A 38 -13.93 9.82 -20.90
N SER A 39 -12.69 10.03 -20.45
CA SER A 39 -12.17 11.35 -20.07
C SER A 39 -12.05 12.34 -21.25
N SER A 40 -12.15 11.88 -22.49
CA SER A 40 -12.14 12.72 -23.69
C SER A 40 -13.52 13.38 -23.98
N LYS A 41 -14.58 12.94 -23.30
CA LYS A 41 -15.94 13.42 -23.48
C LYS A 41 -16.42 14.27 -22.30
N ALA A 42 -17.48 15.04 -22.50
CA ALA A 42 -18.13 15.76 -21.42
C ALA A 42 -18.55 14.81 -20.29
N SER A 43 -18.34 15.24 -19.03
CA SER A 43 -18.55 14.38 -17.87
C SER A 43 -20.04 14.20 -17.55
N GLU A 44 -20.83 15.29 -17.55
CA GLU A 44 -22.20 15.30 -17.08
C GLU A 44 -23.08 14.22 -17.74
N PRO A 45 -23.09 14.06 -19.09
CA PRO A 45 -23.93 13.04 -19.73
C PRO A 45 -23.55 11.60 -19.35
N GLN A 46 -22.29 11.39 -18.95
CA GLN A 46 -21.82 10.05 -18.59
C GLN A 46 -22.34 9.60 -17.22
N PHE A 47 -22.65 10.53 -16.33
CA PHE A 47 -23.23 10.25 -15.01
C PHE A 47 -24.76 10.13 -15.02
N GLU A 48 -25.42 10.40 -16.13
CA GLU A 48 -26.89 10.29 -16.22
C GLU A 48 -27.37 8.87 -15.90
N ASN A 49 -28.27 8.78 -14.92
CA ASN A 49 -28.87 7.55 -14.41
C ASN A 49 -27.85 6.57 -13.77
N ILE A 50 -26.65 6.99 -13.42
CA ILE A 50 -25.68 6.18 -12.67
C ILE A 50 -26.07 6.15 -11.18
N GLU A 51 -26.02 4.97 -10.58
CA GLU A 51 -26.34 4.75 -9.17
C GLU A 51 -25.08 4.59 -8.33
N ALA A 52 -24.01 4.00 -8.90
CA ALA A 52 -22.74 3.77 -8.23
C ALA A 52 -21.57 4.06 -9.18
N VAL A 53 -20.48 4.53 -8.60
CA VAL A 53 -19.21 4.75 -9.28
C VAL A 53 -18.17 3.82 -8.69
N VAL A 54 -17.36 3.20 -9.54
CA VAL A 54 -16.14 2.46 -9.15
C VAL A 54 -14.95 3.21 -9.71
N ASP A 55 -14.15 3.79 -8.84
CA ASP A 55 -12.97 4.59 -9.19
C ASP A 55 -11.69 3.77 -8.94
N MET A 56 -10.92 3.55 -9.98
CA MET A 56 -9.72 2.71 -9.92
C MET A 56 -8.43 3.48 -9.58
N GLY A 57 -8.45 4.78 -9.53
CA GLY A 57 -7.18 5.51 -9.38
C GLY A 57 -7.26 6.87 -8.70
N GLY A 58 -8.35 7.15 -7.99
CA GLY A 58 -8.55 8.47 -7.39
C GLY A 58 -8.82 9.56 -8.43
N ASN A 59 -9.45 9.20 -9.54
CA ASN A 59 -9.79 10.12 -10.62
C ASN A 59 -10.93 11.07 -10.26
N ILE A 60 -11.72 10.71 -9.24
CA ILE A 60 -12.85 11.49 -8.83
C ILE A 60 -12.43 12.64 -7.90
N GLY A 61 -11.89 13.70 -8.50
CA GLY A 61 -11.63 14.97 -7.82
C GLY A 61 -12.93 15.71 -7.46
N LYS A 62 -12.78 16.88 -6.83
CA LYS A 62 -13.89 17.69 -6.31
C LYS A 62 -14.95 18.01 -7.38
N GLU A 63 -14.54 18.40 -8.57
CA GLU A 63 -15.46 18.76 -9.65
C GLU A 63 -16.27 17.55 -10.11
N LEU A 64 -15.62 16.43 -10.33
CA LEU A 64 -16.28 15.21 -10.80
C LEU A 64 -17.20 14.60 -9.70
N ALA A 65 -16.83 14.75 -8.43
CA ALA A 65 -17.69 14.38 -7.30
C ALA A 65 -18.99 15.21 -7.28
N GLN A 66 -18.92 16.52 -7.57
CA GLN A 66 -20.09 17.39 -7.67
C GLN A 66 -20.99 17.01 -8.85
N VAL A 67 -20.40 16.68 -10.01
CA VAL A 67 -21.14 16.19 -11.18
C VAL A 67 -21.87 14.90 -10.83
N ALA A 68 -21.16 13.92 -10.25
CA ALA A 68 -21.73 12.64 -9.82
C ALA A 68 -22.91 12.84 -8.85
N ALA A 69 -22.73 13.65 -7.82
CA ALA A 69 -23.77 13.95 -6.84
C ALA A 69 -24.98 14.64 -7.46
N SER A 70 -24.76 15.64 -8.34
CA SER A 70 -25.84 16.36 -9.05
C SER A 70 -26.63 15.43 -9.97
N ALA A 71 -26.01 14.42 -10.54
CA ALA A 71 -26.65 13.37 -11.33
C ALA A 71 -27.38 12.31 -10.49
N GLY A 72 -27.27 12.37 -9.15
CA GLY A 72 -27.95 11.47 -8.21
C GLY A 72 -27.19 10.19 -7.87
N VAL A 73 -25.90 10.12 -8.14
CA VAL A 73 -25.02 9.02 -7.69
C VAL A 73 -25.03 8.96 -6.17
N LYS A 74 -25.18 7.77 -5.60
CA LYS A 74 -25.27 7.56 -4.14
C LYS A 74 -24.07 6.85 -3.55
N TYR A 75 -23.37 6.05 -4.34
CA TYR A 75 -22.29 5.20 -3.88
C TYR A 75 -21.04 5.42 -4.72
N LEU A 76 -19.91 5.54 -4.05
CA LEU A 76 -18.60 5.55 -4.67
C LEU A 76 -17.72 4.51 -3.99
N HIS A 77 -17.12 3.64 -4.79
CA HIS A 77 -16.11 2.69 -4.34
C HIS A 77 -14.76 3.09 -4.91
N ALA A 78 -13.81 3.43 -4.04
CA ALA A 78 -12.41 3.61 -4.41
C ALA A 78 -11.71 2.25 -4.37
N SER A 79 -11.30 1.73 -5.52
CA SER A 79 -10.65 0.41 -5.65
C SER A 79 -9.17 0.46 -5.19
N THR A 80 -8.94 1.04 -4.04
CA THR A 80 -7.62 1.26 -3.43
C THR A 80 -7.72 1.12 -1.91
N ASN A 81 -6.63 0.73 -1.27
CA ASN A 81 -6.57 0.69 0.20
C ASN A 81 -6.33 2.09 0.79
N GLY A 82 -5.30 2.80 0.32
CA GLY A 82 -5.02 4.16 0.80
C GLY A 82 -5.92 5.19 0.11
N LEU A 83 -6.40 6.18 0.86
CA LEU A 83 -7.26 7.26 0.37
C LEU A 83 -6.55 8.62 0.30
N ASP A 84 -5.26 8.66 0.45
CA ASP A 84 -4.43 9.87 0.45
C ASP A 84 -4.47 10.68 -0.87
N HIS A 85 -4.88 10.03 -1.96
CA HIS A 85 -5.06 10.61 -3.29
C HIS A 85 -6.53 10.78 -3.68
N VAL A 86 -7.46 10.50 -2.77
CA VAL A 86 -8.92 10.60 -2.99
C VAL A 86 -9.44 11.83 -2.26
N GLU A 87 -10.26 12.63 -2.91
CA GLU A 87 -10.90 13.83 -2.35
C GLU A 87 -12.06 13.45 -1.39
N VAL A 88 -11.70 12.74 -0.30
CA VAL A 88 -12.64 12.14 0.66
C VAL A 88 -13.67 13.17 1.17
N SER A 89 -13.19 14.35 1.60
CA SER A 89 -14.06 15.40 2.13
C SER A 89 -15.09 15.86 1.10
N ALA A 90 -14.67 16.10 -0.15
CA ALA A 90 -15.57 16.54 -1.22
C ALA A 90 -16.63 15.47 -1.56
N ILE A 91 -16.24 14.19 -1.53
CA ILE A 91 -17.17 13.08 -1.77
C ILE A 91 -18.21 12.99 -0.65
N LEU A 92 -17.80 13.06 0.61
CA LEU A 92 -18.72 12.98 1.75
C LEU A 92 -19.63 14.21 1.85
N GLU A 93 -19.11 15.41 1.63
CA GLU A 93 -19.88 16.65 1.58
C GLU A 93 -20.93 16.66 0.47
N SER A 94 -20.70 15.95 -0.62
CA SER A 94 -21.67 15.78 -1.70
C SER A 94 -22.84 14.83 -1.35
N GLY A 95 -22.80 14.17 -0.20
CA GLY A 95 -23.83 13.23 0.28
C GLY A 95 -23.70 11.82 -0.25
N MET A 96 -22.61 11.49 -0.97
CA MET A 96 -22.32 10.13 -1.42
C MET A 96 -21.75 9.28 -0.28
N THR A 97 -22.03 7.98 -0.32
CA THR A 97 -21.36 7.00 0.55
C THR A 97 -20.07 6.55 -0.11
N LEU A 98 -18.94 6.73 0.57
CA LEU A 98 -17.63 6.26 0.13
C LEU A 98 -17.29 4.91 0.78
N THR A 99 -16.84 3.97 -0.04
CA THR A 99 -16.23 2.70 0.38
C THR A 99 -14.88 2.52 -0.28
N HIS A 100 -14.00 1.71 0.32
CA HIS A 100 -12.68 1.41 -0.26
C HIS A 100 -12.27 -0.03 0.03
N CYS A 101 -11.18 -0.51 -0.58
CA CYS A 101 -10.65 -1.84 -0.33
C CYS A 101 -10.03 -1.93 1.07
N PRO A 102 -10.41 -2.90 1.91
CA PRO A 102 -9.78 -3.09 3.20
C PRO A 102 -8.34 -3.59 3.06
N GLY A 103 -7.47 -3.16 4.00
CA GLY A 103 -6.04 -3.43 3.97
C GLY A 103 -5.65 -4.91 4.01
N GLU A 104 -6.53 -5.75 4.54
CA GLU A 104 -6.33 -7.21 4.62
C GLU A 104 -6.17 -7.84 3.23
N LEU A 105 -6.87 -7.34 2.23
CA LEU A 105 -6.88 -7.93 0.87
C LEU A 105 -5.53 -7.84 0.17
N SER A 106 -4.72 -6.81 0.47
CA SER A 106 -3.40 -6.61 -0.15
C SER A 106 -2.23 -6.85 0.79
N SER A 107 -2.49 -7.13 2.08
CA SER A 107 -1.47 -7.20 3.12
C SER A 107 -0.43 -8.29 2.89
N VAL A 108 -0.86 -9.45 2.40
CA VAL A 108 0.01 -10.61 2.12
C VAL A 108 0.97 -10.29 0.97
N SER A 109 0.45 -9.88 -0.19
CA SER A 109 1.27 -9.59 -1.36
C SER A 109 2.23 -8.41 -1.11
N LEU A 110 1.79 -7.40 -0.35
CA LEU A 110 2.65 -6.28 0.03
C LEU A 110 3.81 -6.72 0.94
N ALA A 111 3.52 -7.60 1.90
CA ALA A 111 4.54 -8.17 2.77
C ALA A 111 5.54 -9.08 2.02
N GLU A 112 5.05 -9.83 1.04
CA GLU A 112 5.90 -10.65 0.16
C GLU A 112 6.82 -9.77 -0.70
N GLY A 113 6.31 -8.68 -1.25
CA GLY A 113 7.10 -7.68 -1.94
C GLY A 113 8.17 -7.06 -1.04
N ALA A 114 7.83 -6.69 0.19
CA ALA A 114 8.79 -6.18 1.16
C ALA A 114 9.88 -7.21 1.49
N MET A 115 9.50 -8.47 1.72
CA MET A 115 10.47 -9.56 2.00
C MET A 115 11.38 -9.82 0.80
N MET A 116 10.82 -9.79 -0.42
CA MET A 116 11.62 -9.89 -1.65
C MET A 116 12.68 -8.78 -1.70
N PHE A 117 12.33 -7.53 -1.44
CA PHE A 117 13.30 -6.43 -1.42
C PHE A 117 14.36 -6.60 -0.34
N ILE A 118 13.99 -7.04 0.86
CA ILE A 118 14.95 -7.34 1.95
C ILE A 118 15.97 -8.39 1.47
N LEU A 119 15.52 -9.50 0.88
CA LEU A 119 16.40 -10.54 0.35
C LEU A 119 17.27 -10.04 -0.81
N MET A 120 16.69 -9.26 -1.73
CA MET A 120 17.46 -8.69 -2.86
C MET A 120 18.57 -7.75 -2.38
N LEU A 121 18.30 -6.94 -1.36
CA LEU A 121 19.29 -6.04 -0.75
C LEU A 121 20.36 -6.83 0.01
N ALA A 122 19.96 -7.78 0.86
CA ALA A 122 20.88 -8.62 1.63
C ALA A 122 21.83 -9.40 0.72
N HIS A 123 21.33 -9.96 -0.36
CA HIS A 123 22.12 -10.77 -1.32
C HIS A 123 22.70 -9.95 -2.48
N ARG A 124 22.56 -8.62 -2.45
CA ARG A 124 23.09 -7.73 -3.51
C ARG A 124 22.69 -8.20 -4.92
N TYR A 125 21.40 -8.55 -5.08
CA TYR A 125 20.89 -9.20 -6.29
C TYR A 125 21.23 -8.44 -7.58
N GLY A 126 21.14 -7.09 -7.56
CA GLY A 126 21.47 -6.28 -8.73
C GLY A 126 22.91 -6.51 -9.21
N ASP A 127 23.87 -6.38 -8.28
CA ASP A 127 25.31 -6.59 -8.58
C ASP A 127 25.59 -8.05 -8.98
N ALA A 128 24.96 -9.01 -8.30
CA ALA A 128 25.11 -10.43 -8.60
C ALA A 128 24.64 -10.76 -10.03
N ARG A 129 23.49 -10.22 -10.42
CA ARG A 129 22.93 -10.37 -11.79
C ARG A 129 23.87 -9.81 -12.86
N GLU A 130 24.40 -8.59 -12.63
CA GLU A 130 25.35 -7.98 -13.57
C GLU A 130 26.65 -8.76 -13.69
N ASN A 131 27.20 -9.22 -12.56
CA ASN A 131 28.41 -10.02 -12.55
C ASN A 131 28.21 -11.37 -13.25
N PHE A 132 27.08 -12.03 -13.01
CA PHE A 132 26.73 -13.28 -13.68
C PHE A 132 26.65 -13.11 -15.20
N ALA A 133 26.02 -12.02 -15.67
CA ALA A 133 25.96 -11.71 -17.10
C ALA A 133 27.35 -11.50 -17.74
N ARG A 134 28.35 -11.12 -16.93
CA ARG A 134 29.76 -10.95 -17.34
C ARG A 134 30.63 -12.21 -17.09
N GLY A 135 30.01 -13.35 -16.75
CA GLY A 135 30.70 -14.61 -16.45
C GLY A 135 31.46 -14.61 -15.12
N LYS A 136 31.20 -13.64 -14.23
CA LYS A 136 31.75 -13.58 -12.89
C LYS A 136 30.78 -14.23 -11.91
N ILE A 137 31.13 -15.41 -11.43
CA ILE A 137 30.39 -16.14 -10.39
C ILE A 137 31.05 -15.91 -9.03
N PHE A 138 30.30 -16.11 -7.94
CA PHE A 138 30.71 -15.93 -6.55
C PHE A 138 30.91 -14.46 -6.11
N PHE A 139 30.53 -13.46 -6.89
CA PHE A 139 30.60 -12.06 -6.53
C PHE A 139 29.31 -11.31 -6.91
N PRO A 140 28.90 -10.32 -6.09
CA PRO A 140 29.42 -10.04 -4.75
C PRO A 140 28.91 -11.07 -3.73
N MET A 141 29.59 -11.16 -2.59
CA MET A 141 29.03 -11.88 -1.45
C MET A 141 27.94 -11.02 -0.80
N GLY A 142 26.79 -11.62 -0.51
CA GLY A 142 25.73 -11.04 0.28
C GLY A 142 25.93 -11.22 1.78
N MET A 143 24.89 -10.91 2.56
CA MET A 143 24.83 -11.19 4.00
C MET A 143 23.66 -12.13 4.30
N GLU A 144 23.81 -12.93 5.34
CA GLU A 144 22.69 -13.68 5.94
C GLU A 144 21.79 -12.72 6.72
N ILE A 145 20.47 -12.99 6.67
CA ILE A 145 19.49 -12.20 7.43
C ILE A 145 19.12 -12.85 8.77
N LEU A 146 19.57 -14.07 9.03
CA LEU A 146 19.40 -14.74 10.31
C LEU A 146 19.99 -13.88 11.45
N GLY A 147 19.21 -13.65 12.50
CA GLY A 147 19.57 -12.80 13.63
C GLY A 147 19.72 -11.31 13.32
N ARG A 148 19.37 -10.86 12.10
CA ARG A 148 19.35 -9.44 11.78
C ARG A 148 18.07 -8.78 12.29
N LYS A 149 18.19 -7.52 12.71
CA LYS A 149 17.09 -6.73 13.26
C LYS A 149 16.29 -6.05 12.15
N LEU A 150 15.01 -6.37 12.05
CA LEU A 150 14.06 -5.73 11.16
C LEU A 150 13.15 -4.77 11.94
N ALA A 151 13.31 -3.48 11.71
CA ALA A 151 12.37 -2.46 12.14
C ALA A 151 11.16 -2.44 11.19
N ILE A 152 9.96 -2.54 11.73
CA ILE A 152 8.69 -2.43 10.98
C ILE A 152 7.94 -1.22 11.53
N VAL A 153 7.88 -0.14 10.75
CA VAL A 153 7.20 1.11 11.13
C VAL A 153 5.81 1.12 10.49
N GLY A 154 4.78 0.98 11.32
CA GLY A 154 3.41 0.62 10.97
C GLY A 154 3.19 -0.89 11.14
N PHE A 155 2.79 -1.31 12.35
CA PHE A 155 2.55 -2.72 12.70
C PHE A 155 1.08 -3.12 12.48
N GLY A 156 0.51 -2.63 11.35
CA GLY A 156 -0.82 -2.99 10.85
C GLY A 156 -0.79 -4.28 10.03
N ASN A 157 -1.86 -4.53 9.23
CA ASN A 157 -2.03 -5.77 8.49
C ASN A 157 -0.80 -6.18 7.67
N SER A 158 -0.22 -5.28 6.88
CA SER A 158 0.95 -5.61 6.05
C SER A 158 2.24 -5.73 6.87
N GLY A 159 2.42 -4.91 7.91
CA GLY A 159 3.56 -5.00 8.82
C GLY A 159 3.57 -6.33 9.59
N GLN A 160 2.40 -6.77 10.08
CA GLN A 160 2.22 -8.07 10.75
C GLN A 160 2.51 -9.23 9.79
N GLN A 161 2.02 -9.17 8.56
CA GLN A 161 2.30 -10.19 7.54
C GLN A 161 3.78 -10.25 7.17
N LEU A 162 4.49 -9.11 7.15
CA LEU A 162 5.94 -9.09 6.98
C LEU A 162 6.65 -9.70 8.21
N ALA A 163 6.23 -9.34 9.43
CA ALA A 163 6.80 -9.86 10.66
C ALA A 163 6.75 -11.39 10.72
N LYS A 164 5.60 -12.00 10.38
CA LYS A 164 5.44 -13.48 10.31
C LYS A 164 6.46 -14.11 9.35
N ARG A 165 6.65 -13.53 8.17
CA ARG A 165 7.60 -14.03 7.17
C ARG A 165 9.04 -13.85 7.62
N ALA A 166 9.39 -12.68 8.12
CA ALA A 166 10.73 -12.38 8.59
C ALA A 166 11.16 -13.25 9.80
N LYS A 167 10.21 -13.53 10.71
CA LYS A 167 10.44 -14.52 11.80
C LYS A 167 10.79 -15.90 11.26
N ALA A 168 10.14 -16.37 10.21
CA ALA A 168 10.47 -17.66 9.58
C ALA A 168 11.88 -17.69 8.98
N PHE A 169 12.44 -16.54 8.62
CA PHE A 169 13.84 -16.37 8.22
C PHE A 169 14.79 -16.14 9.40
N GLY A 170 14.29 -16.19 10.63
CA GLY A 170 15.11 -16.02 11.83
C GLY A 170 15.54 -14.58 12.12
N MET A 171 14.83 -13.59 11.59
CA MET A 171 15.08 -12.18 11.92
C MET A 171 14.50 -11.81 13.29
N GLU A 172 15.14 -10.84 13.98
CA GLU A 172 14.60 -10.18 15.17
C GLU A 172 13.66 -9.04 14.73
N ILE A 173 12.42 -9.03 15.25
CA ILE A 173 11.37 -8.10 14.84
C ILE A 173 11.20 -6.98 15.86
N MET A 174 11.34 -5.73 15.40
CA MET A 174 11.13 -4.52 16.18
C MET A 174 9.98 -3.71 15.57
N GLY A 175 8.77 -3.84 16.13
CA GLY A 175 7.58 -3.16 15.63
C GLY A 175 7.41 -1.76 16.26
N ILE A 176 6.92 -0.81 15.47
CA ILE A 176 6.46 0.52 15.92
C ILE A 176 5.05 0.76 15.39
N ASP A 177 4.11 1.05 16.28
CA ASP A 177 2.75 1.49 15.93
C ASP A 177 2.23 2.48 16.98
N VAL A 178 1.26 3.31 16.59
CA VAL A 178 0.54 4.20 17.53
C VAL A 178 -0.58 3.49 18.28
N ARG A 179 -1.03 2.35 17.75
CA ARG A 179 -2.12 1.55 18.31
C ARG A 179 -1.59 0.46 19.23
N SER A 180 -2.42 0.04 20.16
CA SER A 180 -2.25 -1.25 20.82
C SER A 180 -2.54 -2.37 19.82
N ILE A 181 -1.70 -3.39 19.81
CA ILE A 181 -1.88 -4.58 18.96
C ILE A 181 -2.56 -5.65 19.80
N GLU A 182 -3.49 -6.36 19.19
CA GLU A 182 -4.29 -7.40 19.82
C GLU A 182 -3.38 -8.54 20.35
N GLN A 183 -3.67 -9.06 21.53
CA GLN A 183 -2.84 -10.07 22.18
C GLN A 183 -2.69 -11.35 21.34
N GLU A 184 -3.75 -11.75 20.64
CA GLU A 184 -3.74 -12.91 19.75
C GLU A 184 -2.69 -12.77 18.63
N VAL A 185 -2.54 -11.57 18.09
CA VAL A 185 -1.52 -11.26 17.07
C VAL A 185 -0.12 -11.29 17.67
N LEU A 186 0.05 -10.78 18.89
CA LEU A 186 1.32 -10.82 19.60
C LEU A 186 1.74 -12.24 19.95
N ASP A 187 0.80 -13.09 20.36
CA ASP A 187 1.04 -14.49 20.67
C ASP A 187 1.45 -15.29 19.42
N GLU A 188 0.90 -14.95 18.27
CA GLU A 188 1.24 -15.58 16.98
C GLU A 188 2.61 -15.13 16.45
N ILE A 189 2.89 -13.81 16.46
CA ILE A 189 4.09 -13.23 15.82
C ILE A 189 5.29 -13.28 16.76
N GLN A 190 5.08 -13.03 18.05
CA GLN A 190 6.11 -12.91 19.08
C GLN A 190 7.22 -11.93 18.66
N PRO A 191 6.91 -10.65 18.42
CA PRO A 191 7.93 -9.66 18.09
C PRO A 191 8.92 -9.52 19.26
N ASP A 192 10.20 -9.32 18.95
CA ASP A 192 11.25 -9.18 19.98
C ASP A 192 11.14 -7.83 20.69
N PHE A 193 10.55 -6.83 20.02
CA PHE A 193 10.17 -5.55 20.58
C PHE A 193 8.93 -5.00 19.86
N LEU A 194 8.03 -4.39 20.62
CA LEU A 194 6.93 -3.57 20.11
C LEU A 194 6.82 -2.28 20.95
N GLY A 195 6.86 -1.14 20.29
CA GLY A 195 6.83 0.17 20.93
C GLY A 195 6.00 1.20 20.16
N GLY A 196 5.96 2.41 20.72
CA GLY A 196 5.27 3.55 20.12
C GLY A 196 6.20 4.50 19.37
N PRO A 197 5.66 5.62 18.85
CA PRO A 197 6.45 6.62 18.12
C PRO A 197 7.67 7.16 18.86
N GLN A 198 7.61 7.20 20.20
CA GLN A 198 8.71 7.65 21.07
C GLN A 198 9.93 6.71 21.01
N ASP A 199 9.74 5.46 20.63
CA ASP A 199 10.79 4.45 20.53
C ASP A 199 11.44 4.44 19.15
N LEU A 200 10.90 5.16 18.17
CA LEU A 200 11.31 5.08 16.76
C LEU A 200 12.79 5.37 16.57
N ASP A 201 13.32 6.43 17.18
CA ASP A 201 14.72 6.83 17.02
C ASP A 201 15.67 5.74 17.55
N ARG A 202 15.33 5.10 18.68
CA ARG A 202 16.08 3.96 19.23
C ARG A 202 16.04 2.77 18.28
N VAL A 203 14.86 2.39 17.81
CA VAL A 203 14.67 1.25 16.91
C VAL A 203 15.46 1.45 15.61
N LEU A 204 15.45 2.66 15.04
CA LEU A 204 16.23 2.99 13.85
C LEU A 204 17.74 2.87 14.07
N SER A 205 18.25 3.25 15.26
CA SER A 205 19.68 3.14 15.56
C SER A 205 20.16 1.69 15.72
N GLU A 206 19.24 0.78 16.02
CA GLU A 206 19.57 -0.63 16.27
C GLU A 206 19.33 -1.53 15.06
N CYS A 207 18.43 -1.15 14.11
CA CYS A 207 18.02 -2.02 13.04
C CYS A 207 19.07 -2.22 11.95
N ASP A 208 19.02 -3.37 11.28
CA ASP A 208 19.79 -3.69 10.07
C ASP A 208 18.92 -3.45 8.81
N PHE A 209 17.61 -3.61 8.94
CA PHE A 209 16.62 -3.32 7.91
C PHE A 209 15.50 -2.51 8.50
N LEU A 210 15.04 -1.50 7.77
CA LEU A 210 13.83 -0.74 8.03
C LEU A 210 12.80 -1.05 6.94
N SER A 211 11.58 -1.40 7.35
CA SER A 211 10.44 -1.50 6.43
C SER A 211 9.31 -0.58 6.87
N VAL A 212 8.81 0.27 5.95
CA VAL A 212 7.78 1.27 6.23
C VAL A 212 6.43 0.78 5.68
N HIS A 213 5.40 0.77 6.56
CA HIS A 213 4.05 0.26 6.30
C HIS A 213 2.96 1.24 6.76
N LEU A 214 3.26 2.53 6.75
CA LEU A 214 2.35 3.58 7.22
C LEU A 214 1.43 4.09 6.12
N HIS A 215 0.23 4.55 6.51
CA HIS A 215 -0.54 5.46 5.67
C HIS A 215 0.11 6.84 5.65
N LEU A 216 0.00 7.56 4.53
CA LEU A 216 0.45 8.94 4.45
C LEU A 216 -0.64 9.86 5.03
N THR A 217 -0.30 10.52 6.11
CA THR A 217 -1.08 11.57 6.79
C THR A 217 -0.16 12.75 7.10
N ASP A 218 -0.71 13.84 7.62
CA ASP A 218 0.10 14.99 8.03
C ASP A 218 1.10 14.61 9.14
N GLU A 219 0.72 13.69 10.05
CA GLU A 219 1.57 13.21 11.16
C GLU A 219 2.66 12.24 10.70
N THR A 220 2.44 11.50 9.61
CA THR A 220 3.40 10.52 9.09
C THR A 220 4.24 11.07 7.94
N ARG A 221 3.89 12.24 7.41
CA ARG A 221 4.67 12.90 6.35
C ARG A 221 6.09 13.19 6.83
N HIS A 222 7.07 12.75 6.05
CA HIS A 222 8.50 12.86 6.37
C HIS A 222 8.89 12.23 7.72
N ILE A 223 8.13 11.25 8.19
CA ILE A 223 8.44 10.54 9.45
C ILE A 223 9.84 9.88 9.41
N ILE A 224 10.30 9.47 8.24
CA ILE A 224 11.67 9.00 8.01
C ILE A 224 12.41 10.11 7.23
N ASP A 225 12.90 11.07 7.97
CA ASP A 225 13.64 12.23 7.47
C ASP A 225 15.19 11.99 7.46
N ALA A 226 15.94 12.99 6.99
CA ALA A 226 17.41 12.93 6.93
C ALA A 226 18.05 12.73 8.32
N ARG A 227 17.47 13.32 9.38
CA ARG A 227 17.95 13.15 10.75
C ARG A 227 17.81 11.68 11.18
N ARG A 228 16.66 11.07 10.93
CA ARG A 228 16.36 9.68 11.30
C ARG A 228 17.19 8.69 10.48
N ILE A 229 17.37 8.96 9.17
CA ILE A 229 18.30 8.18 8.34
C ILE A 229 19.72 8.25 8.91
N GLY A 230 20.14 9.42 9.41
CA GLY A 230 21.45 9.60 10.05
C GLY A 230 21.63 8.84 11.38
N LEU A 231 20.54 8.38 12.03
CA LEU A 231 20.62 7.51 13.21
C LEU A 231 20.89 6.05 12.87
N MET A 232 20.54 5.63 11.64
CA MET A 232 20.69 4.23 11.23
C MET A 232 22.15 3.84 11.06
N LYS A 233 22.43 2.55 11.20
CA LYS A 233 23.79 2.03 10.91
C LYS A 233 24.13 2.29 9.44
N PRO A 234 25.38 2.63 9.11
CA PRO A 234 25.81 2.81 7.71
C PRO A 234 25.59 1.60 6.80
N SER A 235 25.44 0.43 7.39
CA SER A 235 25.17 -0.83 6.69
C SER A 235 23.69 -1.21 6.62
N SER A 236 22.79 -0.38 7.17
CA SER A 236 21.36 -0.65 7.18
C SER A 236 20.73 -0.38 5.81
N PHE A 237 19.62 -1.05 5.55
CA PHE A 237 18.82 -0.89 4.35
C PHE A 237 17.41 -0.37 4.70
N VAL A 238 16.84 0.39 3.76
CA VAL A 238 15.47 0.90 3.86
C VAL A 238 14.62 0.31 2.75
N VAL A 239 13.48 -0.27 3.12
CA VAL A 239 12.43 -0.74 2.23
C VAL A 239 11.19 0.08 2.50
N ASN A 240 10.70 0.80 1.50
CA ASN A 240 9.45 1.55 1.61
C ASN A 240 8.43 0.96 0.65
N VAL A 241 7.44 0.27 1.20
CA VAL A 241 6.30 -0.30 0.46
C VAL A 241 5.00 0.48 0.74
N ALA A 242 5.12 1.65 1.36
CA ALA A 242 4.00 2.51 1.71
C ALA A 242 3.83 3.66 0.70
N ARG A 243 4.37 4.83 1.01
CA ARG A 243 4.28 6.06 0.20
C ARG A 243 5.61 6.79 0.20
N GLY A 244 5.86 7.60 -0.85
CA GLY A 244 7.11 8.37 -0.99
C GLY A 244 7.13 9.71 -0.26
N GLY A 245 6.10 10.07 0.48
CA GLY A 245 5.99 11.36 1.16
C GLY A 245 6.66 11.46 2.53
#